data_d4a2323e22365a2dd8e09b2fcb2729a6
#
_entry.id   d4a2323e22365a2dd8e09b2fcb2729a6
#
_cell.length_a   1.000
_cell.length_b   1.000
_cell.length_c   1.000
_cell.angle_alpha   90.00
_cell.angle_beta   90.00
_cell.angle_gamma   90.00
#
_symmetry.space_group_name_H-M   'P 1'
#
loop_
_entity.id
_entity.type
_entity.pdbx_description
1 polymer ?
#
loop_
_entity_poly.entity_id
_entity_poly.type
_entity_poly.pdbx_seq_one_letter_code
_entity_poly.pdbx_strand_id
1 'polypeptide(L)'
;EFITSKLLSGAIDCLERHGMDNEDITAVWVPGAFEIPLAAQKLAVSGKYDAVICLGAVIRGSTPHFDYVCAEASKGVAHVGLETGVPVAFGVLTTENIEQAVERAGTKSGNKGVDAAMTAIEMVNLLKNI
;
A
#
# COMPACT_ATOMS: atom_id res chain seq x y z
N GLU A 1 9.99 -4.87 -8.97
CA GLU A 1 8.88 -5.30 -9.80
C GLU A 1 8.35 -6.67 -9.41
N PHE A 2 9.25 -7.62 -9.25
CA PHE A 2 8.87 -8.94 -8.74
C PHE A 2 8.20 -8.82 -7.37
N ILE A 3 8.80 -8.01 -6.49
CA ILE A 3 8.31 -7.84 -5.13
C ILE A 3 6.98 -7.12 -5.11
N THR A 4 6.85 -6.03 -5.86
CA THR A 4 5.59 -5.27 -5.90
C THR A 4 4.47 -6.07 -6.54
N SER A 5 4.78 -6.89 -7.55
CA SER A 5 3.78 -7.78 -8.15
C SER A 5 3.26 -8.80 -7.15
N LYS A 6 4.14 -9.33 -6.30
CA LYS A 6 3.73 -10.25 -5.24
C LYS A 6 2.83 -9.57 -4.22
N LEU A 7 3.17 -8.35 -3.85
CA LEU A 7 2.35 -7.58 -2.92
C LEU A 7 0.98 -7.30 -3.52
N LEU A 8 0.93 -6.93 -4.78
CA LEU A 8 -0.33 -6.66 -5.46
C LEU A 8 -1.19 -7.91 -5.55
N SER A 9 -0.59 -9.04 -5.93
CA SER A 9 -1.33 -10.30 -5.98
C SER A 9 -1.91 -10.66 -4.63
N GLY A 10 -1.15 -10.48 -3.55
CA GLY A 10 -1.64 -10.75 -2.21
C GLY A 10 -2.80 -9.87 -1.82
N ALA A 11 -2.71 -8.59 -2.15
CA ALA A 11 -3.79 -7.66 -1.83
C ALA A 11 -5.07 -7.98 -2.61
N ILE A 12 -4.94 -8.24 -3.91
CA ILE A 12 -6.11 -8.56 -4.74
C ILE A 12 -6.76 -9.86 -4.27
N ASP A 13 -5.96 -10.88 -4.00
CA ASP A 13 -6.49 -12.15 -3.53
C ASP A 13 -7.24 -11.98 -2.21
N CYS A 14 -6.69 -11.19 -1.30
CA CYS A 14 -7.35 -10.91 -0.02
C CYS A 14 -8.68 -10.22 -0.22
N LEU A 15 -8.73 -9.20 -1.08
CA LEU A 15 -9.96 -8.46 -1.33
C LEU A 15 -11.02 -9.37 -1.97
N GLU A 16 -10.61 -10.20 -2.93
CA GLU A 16 -11.55 -11.10 -3.60
C GLU A 16 -12.09 -12.16 -2.65
N ARG A 17 -11.25 -12.67 -1.76
CA ARG A 17 -11.70 -13.65 -0.77
C ARG A 17 -12.71 -13.05 0.21
N HIS A 18 -12.71 -11.74 0.37
CA HIS A 18 -13.66 -11.05 1.22
C HIS A 18 -14.85 -10.49 0.44
N GLY A 19 -15.05 -10.96 -0.77
CA GLY A 19 -16.26 -10.68 -1.52
C GLY A 19 -16.20 -9.52 -2.48
N MET A 20 -15.03 -8.95 -2.70
CA MET A 20 -14.91 -7.83 -3.63
C MET A 20 -14.76 -8.32 -5.06
N ASP A 21 -15.51 -7.71 -5.99
CA ASP A 21 -15.36 -8.03 -7.41
C ASP A 21 -14.09 -7.41 -7.97
N ASN A 22 -13.41 -8.14 -8.84
CA ASN A 22 -12.19 -7.64 -9.47
C ASN A 22 -12.45 -6.34 -10.24
N GLU A 23 -13.64 -6.16 -10.79
CA GLU A 23 -13.99 -4.95 -11.52
C GLU A 23 -14.01 -3.71 -10.62
N ASP A 24 -14.15 -3.88 -9.33
CA ASP A 24 -14.16 -2.78 -8.38
C ASP A 24 -12.77 -2.45 -7.85
N ILE A 25 -11.75 -3.15 -8.34
CA ILE A 25 -10.37 -2.94 -7.95
C ILE A 25 -9.63 -2.25 -9.08
N THR A 26 -9.07 -1.09 -8.81
CA THR A 26 -8.28 -0.34 -9.79
C THR A 26 -6.82 -0.31 -9.31
N ALA A 27 -5.90 -0.73 -10.17
CA ALA A 27 -4.48 -0.69 -9.87
C ALA A 27 -3.80 0.40 -10.70
N VAL A 28 -3.03 1.24 -10.04
CA VAL A 28 -2.31 2.34 -10.68
C VAL A 28 -0.83 2.18 -10.35
N TRP A 29 0.02 2.26 -11.36
CA TRP A 29 1.47 2.15 -11.19
C TRP A 29 2.09 3.54 -11.21
N VAL A 30 3.02 3.77 -10.28
CA VAL A 30 3.75 5.04 -10.20
C VAL A 30 5.24 4.79 -10.36
N PRO A 31 6.02 5.83 -10.71
CA PRO A 31 7.45 5.64 -10.98
C PRO A 31 8.26 5.15 -9.77
N GLY A 32 7.91 5.56 -8.55
CA GLY A 32 8.63 5.14 -7.36
C GLY A 32 7.81 5.40 -6.12
N ALA A 33 8.33 4.97 -4.97
CA ALA A 33 7.62 5.11 -3.69
C ALA A 33 7.40 6.57 -3.32
N PHE A 34 8.29 7.46 -3.72
CA PHE A 34 8.17 8.88 -3.42
C PHE A 34 6.93 9.50 -4.06
N GLU A 35 6.46 8.93 -5.18
CA GLU A 35 5.29 9.42 -5.91
C GLU A 35 3.97 8.83 -5.42
N ILE A 36 4.02 7.83 -4.53
CA ILE A 36 2.81 7.18 -4.02
C ILE A 36 1.84 8.15 -3.34
N PRO A 37 2.30 9.05 -2.45
CA PRO A 37 1.36 9.95 -1.78
C PRO A 37 0.53 10.81 -2.71
N LEU A 38 1.12 11.34 -3.76
CA LEU A 38 0.38 12.19 -4.71
C LEU A 38 -0.68 11.38 -5.45
N ALA A 39 -0.34 10.19 -5.92
CA ALA A 39 -1.30 9.32 -6.58
C ALA A 39 -2.41 8.92 -5.63
N ALA A 40 -2.06 8.58 -4.39
CA ALA A 40 -3.04 8.20 -3.38
C ALA A 40 -4.01 9.35 -3.10
N GLN A 41 -3.51 10.59 -3.03
CA GLN A 41 -4.37 11.74 -2.81
C GLN A 41 -5.37 11.90 -3.94
N LYS A 42 -4.92 11.79 -5.19
CA LYS A 42 -5.80 11.92 -6.33
C LYS A 42 -6.90 10.87 -6.33
N LEU A 43 -6.54 9.63 -5.99
CA LEU A 43 -7.53 8.56 -5.92
C LEU A 43 -8.50 8.79 -4.77
N ALA A 44 -8.01 9.20 -3.62
CA ALA A 44 -8.85 9.40 -2.45
C ALA A 44 -9.86 10.53 -2.65
N VAL A 45 -9.44 11.66 -3.25
CA VAL A 45 -10.36 12.79 -3.43
C VAL A 45 -11.30 12.60 -4.60
N SER A 46 -11.10 11.58 -5.43
CA SER A 46 -11.96 11.37 -6.61
C SER A 46 -13.39 11.00 -6.26
N GLY A 47 -13.63 10.50 -5.06
CA GLY A 47 -14.95 10.05 -4.65
C GLY A 47 -15.35 8.70 -5.23
N LYS A 48 -14.46 8.03 -5.94
CA LYS A 48 -14.76 6.77 -6.61
C LYS A 48 -14.40 5.54 -5.80
N TYR A 49 -13.60 5.70 -4.73
CA TYR A 49 -13.07 4.56 -3.98
C TYR A 49 -13.33 4.73 -2.50
N ASP A 50 -13.61 3.61 -1.83
CA ASP A 50 -13.82 3.60 -0.38
C ASP A 50 -12.51 3.54 0.39
N ALA A 51 -11.44 3.09 -0.25
CA ALA A 51 -10.12 3.00 0.37
C ALA A 51 -9.04 3.01 -0.71
N VAL A 52 -7.84 3.36 -0.30
CA VAL A 52 -6.66 3.31 -1.16
C VAL A 52 -5.62 2.43 -0.47
N ILE A 53 -5.02 1.52 -1.21
CA ILE A 53 -3.97 0.64 -0.69
C ILE A 53 -2.69 0.99 -1.41
N CYS A 54 -1.67 1.39 -0.64
CA CYS A 54 -0.38 1.79 -1.19
C CYS A 54 0.61 0.65 -1.04
N LEU A 55 1.11 0.15 -2.15
CA LEU A 55 2.04 -0.98 -2.17
C LEU A 55 3.36 -0.57 -2.81
N GLY A 56 4.44 -1.07 -2.27
CA GLY A 56 5.75 -0.78 -2.82
C GLY A 56 6.85 -1.40 -1.99
N ALA A 57 8.09 -1.17 -2.42
CA ALA A 57 9.25 -1.66 -1.69
C ALA A 57 10.36 -0.64 -1.80
N VAL A 58 10.96 -0.29 -0.66
CA VAL A 58 12.13 0.56 -0.61
C VAL A 58 13.21 -0.24 0.09
N ILE A 59 14.28 -0.51 -0.62
CA ILE A 59 15.37 -1.35 -0.13
C ILE A 59 16.59 -0.46 0.07
N ARG A 60 17.22 -0.58 1.24
CA ARG A 60 18.36 0.27 1.56
C ARG A 60 19.51 0.05 0.57
N GLY A 61 20.03 1.14 0.06
CA GLY A 61 21.20 1.12 -0.79
C GLY A 61 22.40 1.71 -0.04
N SER A 62 23.41 2.13 -0.80
CA SER A 62 24.65 2.66 -0.24
C SER A 62 24.59 4.17 0.04
N THR A 63 23.46 4.82 -0.26
CA THR A 63 23.32 6.27 -0.06
C THR A 63 22.18 6.56 0.92
N PRO A 64 22.09 7.80 1.45
CA PRO A 64 21.01 8.17 2.35
C PRO A 64 19.64 8.32 1.66
N HIS A 65 19.57 8.10 0.36
CA HIS A 65 18.33 8.19 -0.41
C HIS A 65 17.21 7.36 0.21
N PHE A 66 17.54 6.17 0.71
CA PHE A 66 16.58 5.28 1.34
C PHE A 66 15.80 5.96 2.48
N ASP A 67 16.53 6.65 3.36
CA ASP A 67 15.89 7.28 4.52
C ASP A 67 14.95 8.40 4.10
N TYR A 68 15.32 9.18 3.10
CA TYR A 68 14.46 10.26 2.60
C TYR A 68 13.18 9.68 1.98
N VAL A 69 13.31 8.66 1.15
CA VAL A 69 12.15 8.08 0.48
C VAL A 69 11.21 7.45 1.50
N CYS A 70 11.74 6.71 2.48
CA CYS A 70 10.92 6.08 3.52
C CYS A 70 10.17 7.12 4.33
N ALA A 71 10.87 8.19 4.74
CA ALA A 71 10.25 9.22 5.56
C ALA A 71 9.15 9.95 4.80
N GLU A 72 9.42 10.35 3.57
CA GLU A 72 8.42 11.10 2.80
C GLU A 72 7.25 10.23 2.36
N ALA A 73 7.49 8.98 1.98
CA ALA A 73 6.41 8.09 1.59
C ALA A 73 5.48 7.82 2.77
N SER A 74 6.03 7.49 3.94
CA SER A 74 5.20 7.17 5.10
C SER A 74 4.43 8.39 5.60
N LYS A 75 5.08 9.55 5.70
CA LYS A 75 4.41 10.77 6.13
C LYS A 75 3.34 11.19 5.14
N GLY A 76 3.66 11.12 3.85
CA GLY A 76 2.73 11.53 2.81
C GLY A 76 1.48 10.67 2.78
N VAL A 77 1.65 9.35 2.88
CA VAL A 77 0.50 8.45 2.89
C VAL A 77 -0.38 8.69 4.11
N ALA A 78 0.24 8.86 5.29
CA ALA A 78 -0.51 9.15 6.50
C ALA A 78 -1.29 10.46 6.37
N HIS A 79 -0.68 11.48 5.77
CA HIS A 79 -1.32 12.77 5.57
C HIS A 79 -2.55 12.67 4.67
N VAL A 80 -2.47 11.87 3.60
CA VAL A 80 -3.59 11.70 2.67
C VAL A 80 -4.82 11.17 3.41
N GLY A 81 -4.64 10.14 4.25
CA GLY A 81 -5.75 9.58 5.00
C GLY A 81 -6.39 10.58 5.92
N LEU A 82 -5.57 11.33 6.66
CA LEU A 82 -6.08 12.32 7.60
C LEU A 82 -6.79 13.47 6.89
N GLU A 83 -6.24 13.92 5.77
CA GLU A 83 -6.79 15.07 5.05
C GLU A 83 -8.08 14.74 4.31
N THR A 84 -8.16 13.54 3.74
CA THR A 84 -9.31 13.18 2.90
C THR A 84 -10.41 12.43 3.65
N GLY A 85 -10.08 11.84 4.81
CA GLY A 85 -11.02 11.00 5.53
C GLY A 85 -11.23 9.64 4.90
N VAL A 86 -10.49 9.32 3.85
CA VAL A 86 -10.58 8.02 3.18
C VAL A 86 -9.48 7.12 3.75
N PRO A 87 -9.81 5.87 4.12
CA PRO A 87 -8.79 4.95 4.61
C PRO A 87 -7.69 4.75 3.57
N VAL A 88 -6.45 4.95 3.98
CA VAL A 88 -5.29 4.74 3.11
C VAL A 88 -4.37 3.76 3.85
N ALA A 89 -4.27 2.54 3.34
CA ALA A 89 -3.47 1.51 3.97
C ALA A 89 -2.04 1.54 3.42
N PHE A 90 -1.08 1.36 4.31
CA PHE A 90 0.34 1.47 3.97
C PHE A 90 0.97 0.08 3.91
N GLY A 91 1.18 -0.41 2.70
CA GLY A 91 1.82 -1.70 2.45
C GLY A 91 3.16 -1.55 1.74
N VAL A 92 3.92 -0.52 2.09
CA VAL A 92 5.23 -0.28 1.50
C VAL A 92 6.29 -0.92 2.38
N LEU A 93 7.03 -1.87 1.82
CA LEU A 93 8.13 -2.52 2.52
C LEU A 93 9.34 -1.58 2.58
N THR A 94 9.94 -1.51 3.77
CA THR A 94 11.18 -0.76 3.94
C THR A 94 12.17 -1.73 4.58
N THR A 95 13.10 -2.25 3.79
CA THR A 95 13.99 -3.31 4.25
C THR A 95 15.44 -2.97 4.01
N GLU A 96 16.31 -3.69 4.74
CA GLU A 96 17.75 -3.48 4.63
C GLU A 96 18.33 -4.13 3.39
N ASN A 97 17.70 -5.20 2.89
CA ASN A 97 18.18 -5.93 1.74
C ASN A 97 17.04 -6.59 0.97
N ILE A 98 17.37 -7.12 -0.22
CA ILE A 98 16.38 -7.76 -1.09
C ILE A 98 15.79 -9.02 -0.45
N GLU A 99 16.61 -9.77 0.27
CA GLU A 99 16.16 -10.98 0.92
C GLU A 99 15.01 -10.73 1.87
N GLN A 100 15.13 -9.69 2.69
CA GLN A 100 14.04 -9.32 3.60
C GLN A 100 12.79 -8.92 2.85
N ALA A 101 12.96 -8.20 1.74
CA ALA A 101 11.82 -7.77 0.94
C ALA A 101 11.09 -8.97 0.35
N VAL A 102 11.82 -9.93 -0.18
CA VAL A 102 11.22 -11.14 -0.74
C VAL A 102 10.46 -11.92 0.33
N GLU A 103 11.03 -12.04 1.52
CA GLU A 103 10.36 -12.76 2.61
C GLU A 103 9.04 -12.11 3.01
N ARG A 104 9.00 -10.78 3.05
CA ARG A 104 7.80 -10.05 3.46
C ARG A 104 6.79 -9.89 2.33
N ALA A 105 7.16 -10.31 1.13
CA ALA A 105 6.25 -10.33 -0.01
C ALA A 105 5.64 -11.71 -0.24
N GLY A 106 5.78 -12.62 0.72
CA GLY A 106 5.05 -13.87 0.68
C GLY A 106 5.82 -15.16 0.79
N THR A 107 7.15 -15.12 1.07
CA THR A 107 7.91 -16.36 1.13
C THR A 107 7.99 -16.95 2.53
N LYS A 108 8.26 -16.11 3.55
CA LYS A 108 8.41 -16.60 4.93
C LYS A 108 7.63 -15.81 5.95
N SER A 109 7.65 -14.50 5.85
CA SER A 109 7.06 -13.61 6.85
C SER A 109 5.68 -13.11 6.46
N GLY A 110 4.96 -13.87 5.62
CA GLY A 110 3.65 -13.46 5.14
C GLY A 110 3.76 -12.49 3.97
N ASN A 111 2.68 -11.77 3.72
CA ASN A 111 2.61 -10.86 2.59
C ASN A 111 2.07 -9.51 3.06
N LYS A 112 2.88 -8.47 2.96
CA LYS A 112 2.51 -7.14 3.41
C LYS A 112 1.32 -6.58 2.63
N GLY A 113 1.13 -7.01 1.38
CA GLY A 113 -0.04 -6.62 0.59
C GLY A 113 -1.32 -7.16 1.18
N VAL A 114 -1.29 -8.41 1.66
CA VAL A 114 -2.44 -8.99 2.34
C VAL A 114 -2.76 -8.19 3.60
N ASP A 115 -1.74 -7.85 4.38
CA ASP A 115 -1.93 -7.08 5.62
C ASP A 115 -2.55 -5.73 5.33
N ALA A 116 -2.09 -5.04 4.29
CA ALA A 116 -2.62 -3.74 3.92
C ALA A 116 -4.08 -3.85 3.46
N ALA A 117 -4.41 -4.89 2.70
CA ALA A 117 -5.79 -5.11 2.26
C ALA A 117 -6.70 -5.37 3.45
N MET A 118 -6.27 -6.19 4.41
CA MET A 118 -7.05 -6.44 5.61
C MET A 118 -7.29 -5.15 6.40
N THR A 119 -6.25 -4.33 6.53
CA THR A 119 -6.36 -3.05 7.21
C THR A 119 -7.39 -2.16 6.52
N ALA A 120 -7.36 -2.11 5.18
CA ALA A 120 -8.31 -1.30 4.43
C ALA A 120 -9.74 -1.77 4.67
N ILE A 121 -9.98 -3.08 4.65
CA ILE A 121 -11.31 -3.63 4.91
C ILE A 121 -11.78 -3.25 6.31
N GLU A 122 -10.92 -3.44 7.30
CA GLU A 122 -11.28 -3.12 8.69
C GLU A 122 -11.59 -1.64 8.85
N MET A 123 -10.77 -0.77 8.26
CA MET A 123 -10.97 0.67 8.43
C MET A 123 -12.23 1.17 7.72
N VAL A 124 -12.53 0.64 6.54
CA VAL A 124 -13.76 1.02 5.84
C VAL A 124 -14.97 0.66 6.70
N ASN A 125 -14.97 -0.55 7.26
CA ASN A 125 -16.09 -0.99 8.10
C ASN A 125 -16.16 -0.22 9.42
N LEU A 126 -15.01 0.06 10.03
CA LEU A 126 -14.98 0.81 11.27
C LEU A 126 -15.57 2.21 11.08
N LEU A 127 -15.15 2.91 10.03
CA LEU A 127 -15.59 4.29 9.82
C LEU A 127 -17.08 4.39 9.52
N LYS A 128 -17.67 3.34 8.96
CA LYS A 128 -19.12 3.31 8.74
C LYS A 128 -19.91 3.31 10.05
N ASN A 129 -19.28 2.87 11.14
CA ASN A 129 -19.94 2.75 12.44
C ASN A 129 -19.56 3.86 13.40
N ILE A 130 -18.77 4.80 12.98
CA ILE A 130 -18.45 6.00 13.75
C ILE A 130 -19.26 7.17 13.22
#